data_2672fc1cff71ce7c89e72e5762a373ae
#
_entry.id   2672fc1cff71ce7c89e72e5762a373ae
#
_cell.length_a   1.000
_cell.length_b   1.000
_cell.length_c   1.000
_cell.angle_alpha   90.00
_cell.angle_beta   90.00
_cell.angle_gamma   90.00
#
_symmetry.space_group_name_H-M   'P 1'
#
loop_
_entity.id
_entity.type
_entity.pdbx_description
1 polymer ?
#
loop_
_entity_poly.entity_id
_entity_poly.type
_entity_poly.pdbx_seq_one_letter_code
_entity_poly.pdbx_strand_id
1 'polypeptide(L)'
;DLDCDFYALSGHKMYGPTGIGVLYAKEELLEIMPPYQGGGDMIYSVTFDKTEYNVLPYKFEAGTPHISGAIGLAAAVDFLNEVGLDNIAKYEAELLKYATEKLSEIEGLQIIGQAEHKGGVVSFIIEGVHPHDMATLMDQDGIAVRASHHCAMPVMQHFNVPATIRASFGAYNNFDDIDRLVA
;
A
#
# COMPACT_ATOMS: atom_id res chain seq x y z
N ASP A 1 13.96 -2.98 -11.98
CA ASP A 1 14.22 -3.87 -13.11
C ASP A 1 12.97 -4.59 -13.63
N LEU A 2 11.78 -4.02 -13.36
CA LEU A 2 10.52 -4.56 -13.87
C LEU A 2 10.30 -4.25 -15.36
N ASP A 3 11.07 -3.31 -15.92
CA ASP A 3 10.92 -2.77 -17.28
C ASP A 3 9.45 -2.42 -17.63
N CYS A 4 8.70 -1.95 -16.65
CA CYS A 4 7.31 -1.57 -16.85
C CYS A 4 7.21 -0.22 -17.59
N ASP A 5 6.16 -0.05 -18.38
CA ASP A 5 5.88 1.19 -19.09
C ASP A 5 5.36 2.27 -18.14
N PHE A 6 4.57 1.88 -17.14
CA PHE A 6 4.02 2.73 -16.09
C PHE A 6 4.12 2.04 -14.73
N TYR A 7 4.46 2.81 -13.69
CA TYR A 7 4.44 2.35 -12.31
C TYR A 7 3.92 3.44 -11.38
N ALA A 8 2.84 3.14 -10.67
CA ALA A 8 2.23 4.07 -9.73
C ALA A 8 2.43 3.62 -8.28
N LEU A 9 2.79 4.54 -7.41
CA LEU A 9 2.93 4.28 -5.98
C LEU A 9 2.27 5.37 -5.13
N SER A 10 1.90 5.01 -3.90
CA SER A 10 1.34 5.92 -2.91
C SER A 10 2.30 6.09 -1.74
N GLY A 11 2.62 7.34 -1.37
CA GLY A 11 3.57 7.66 -0.31
C GLY A 11 3.23 7.01 1.03
N HIS A 12 1.94 7.02 1.42
CA HIS A 12 1.49 6.43 2.68
C HIS A 12 1.63 4.89 2.78
N LYS A 13 1.97 4.21 1.68
CA LYS A 13 2.25 2.76 1.68
C LYS A 13 3.74 2.44 1.73
N MET A 14 4.58 3.47 1.86
CA MET A 14 6.02 3.36 1.97
C MET A 14 6.59 4.30 3.05
N TYR A 15 5.91 4.36 4.19
CA TYR A 15 6.24 5.18 5.37
C TYR A 15 6.17 6.70 5.15
N GLY A 16 5.69 7.15 3.99
CA GLY A 16 5.51 8.56 3.67
C GLY A 16 4.14 9.12 4.07
N PRO A 17 3.92 10.41 3.88
CA PRO A 17 2.66 11.06 4.20
C PRO A 17 1.52 10.65 3.26
N THR A 18 0.28 10.87 3.71
CA THR A 18 -0.91 10.78 2.88
C THR A 18 -0.98 11.93 1.87
N GLY A 19 -1.77 11.76 0.81
CA GLY A 19 -2.03 12.81 -0.18
C GLY A 19 -0.93 13.01 -1.21
N ILE A 20 0.10 12.17 -1.23
CA ILE A 20 1.15 12.18 -2.24
C ILE A 20 1.44 10.79 -2.77
N GLY A 21 1.85 10.74 -4.02
CA GLY A 21 2.29 9.55 -4.72
C GLY A 21 3.11 9.92 -5.95
N VAL A 22 3.61 8.93 -6.64
CA VAL A 22 4.42 9.11 -7.86
C VAL A 22 3.88 8.21 -8.96
N LEU A 23 3.84 8.73 -10.17
CA LEU A 23 3.72 7.96 -11.39
C LEU A 23 5.05 7.99 -12.13
N TYR A 24 5.69 6.84 -12.25
CA TYR A 24 6.78 6.63 -13.19
C TYR A 24 6.21 6.20 -14.54
N ALA A 25 6.77 6.72 -15.61
CA ALA A 25 6.52 6.20 -16.95
C ALA A 25 7.74 6.40 -17.85
N LYS A 26 7.83 5.61 -18.92
CA LYS A 26 8.84 5.80 -19.96
C LYS A 26 8.62 7.16 -20.66
N GLU A 27 9.71 7.90 -20.88
CA GLU A 27 9.67 9.29 -21.41
C GLU A 27 8.94 9.37 -22.75
N GLU A 28 9.21 8.44 -23.65
CA GLU A 28 8.57 8.37 -24.96
C GLU A 28 7.05 8.22 -24.91
N LEU A 29 6.53 7.59 -23.86
CA LEU A 29 5.09 7.46 -23.64
C LEU A 29 4.50 8.75 -23.07
N LEU A 30 5.20 9.39 -22.13
CA LEU A 30 4.78 10.67 -21.57
C LEU A 30 4.75 11.78 -22.63
N GLU A 31 5.68 11.77 -23.58
CA GLU A 31 5.73 12.76 -24.65
C GLU A 31 4.49 12.71 -25.55
N ILE A 32 4.00 11.52 -25.88
CA ILE A 32 2.83 11.35 -26.74
C ILE A 32 1.48 11.40 -26.00
N MET A 33 1.47 11.21 -24.67
CA MET A 33 0.25 11.25 -23.86
C MET A 33 -0.29 12.68 -23.76
N PRO A 34 -1.62 12.86 -23.86
CA PRO A 34 -2.23 14.14 -23.48
C PRO A 34 -2.14 14.33 -21.95
N PRO A 35 -2.09 15.58 -21.45
CA PRO A 35 -2.18 15.82 -20.02
C PRO A 35 -3.51 15.34 -19.46
N TYR A 36 -3.47 14.84 -18.21
CA TYR A 36 -4.66 14.33 -17.52
C TYR A 36 -5.64 15.44 -17.12
N GLN A 37 -5.10 16.60 -16.71
CA GLN A 37 -5.88 17.76 -16.26
C GLN A 37 -5.16 19.05 -16.67
N GLY A 38 -5.89 20.17 -16.65
CA GLY A 38 -5.35 21.50 -16.91
C GLY A 38 -5.17 22.31 -15.63
N GLY A 39 -4.20 23.24 -15.63
CA GLY A 39 -3.96 24.15 -14.51
C GLY A 39 -2.70 24.98 -14.70
N GLY A 40 -2.32 25.75 -13.70
CA GLY A 40 -1.06 26.51 -13.68
C GLY A 40 0.14 25.57 -13.76
N ASP A 41 1.28 26.11 -14.13
CA ASP A 41 2.61 25.47 -14.29
C ASP A 41 2.69 24.41 -15.43
N MET A 42 1.65 23.64 -15.66
CA MET A 42 1.60 22.58 -16.68
C MET A 42 1.37 23.11 -18.10
N ILE A 43 1.03 24.37 -18.28
CA ILE A 43 0.85 25.05 -19.56
C ILE A 43 2.05 25.96 -19.87
N TYR A 44 2.40 26.05 -21.16
CA TYR A 44 3.35 27.02 -21.69
C TYR A 44 2.63 28.27 -22.17
N SER A 45 1.55 28.09 -22.96
CA SER A 45 0.69 29.19 -23.41
C SER A 45 -0.75 28.73 -23.59
N VAL A 46 -1.70 29.64 -23.42
CA VAL A 46 -3.12 29.43 -23.66
C VAL A 46 -3.70 30.60 -24.41
N THR A 47 -4.40 30.29 -25.49
CA THR A 47 -5.23 31.24 -26.24
C THR A 47 -6.65 30.68 -26.36
N PHE A 48 -7.57 31.44 -26.97
CA PHE A 48 -8.92 30.92 -27.24
C PHE A 48 -8.94 29.72 -28.21
N ASP A 49 -7.93 29.65 -29.10
CA ASP A 49 -7.88 28.66 -30.18
C ASP A 49 -6.92 27.49 -29.88
N LYS A 50 -5.93 27.70 -28.98
CA LYS A 50 -4.84 26.73 -28.77
C LYS A 50 -4.31 26.79 -27.35
N THR A 51 -3.99 25.59 -26.83
CA THR A 51 -3.19 25.40 -25.61
C THR A 51 -1.88 24.71 -25.98
N GLU A 52 -0.77 25.26 -25.50
CA GLU A 52 0.55 24.63 -25.54
C GLU A 52 0.94 24.24 -24.13
N TYR A 53 1.37 23.00 -23.99
CA TYR A 53 1.75 22.43 -22.69
C TYR A 53 3.23 22.59 -22.41
N ASN A 54 3.56 22.60 -21.14
CA ASN A 54 4.95 22.67 -20.69
C ASN A 54 5.68 21.34 -20.98
N VAL A 55 6.99 21.34 -20.82
CA VAL A 55 7.83 20.14 -20.95
C VAL A 55 7.60 19.18 -19.79
N LEU A 56 8.04 17.92 -19.94
CA LEU A 56 8.06 16.95 -18.84
C LEU A 56 9.02 17.41 -17.72
N PRO A 57 8.71 17.16 -16.46
CA PRO A 57 7.49 16.52 -15.93
C PRO A 57 6.31 17.47 -15.76
N TYR A 58 6.49 18.78 -15.93
CA TYR A 58 5.50 19.83 -15.64
C TYR A 58 4.19 19.66 -16.42
N LYS A 59 4.23 19.08 -17.60
CA LYS A 59 3.06 18.74 -18.42
C LYS A 59 1.98 17.97 -17.64
N PHE A 60 2.37 17.21 -16.61
CA PHE A 60 1.47 16.41 -15.79
C PHE A 60 1.30 16.93 -14.36
N GLU A 61 1.92 18.08 -14.03
CA GLU A 61 1.94 18.68 -12.69
C GLU A 61 1.08 19.96 -12.68
N ALA A 62 -0.25 19.79 -12.54
CA ALA A 62 -1.20 20.90 -12.65
C ALA A 62 -1.36 21.63 -11.31
N GLY A 63 -0.99 22.92 -11.29
CA GLY A 63 -1.11 23.82 -10.14
C GLY A 63 -0.01 23.65 -9.09
N THR A 64 -0.13 24.36 -7.98
CA THR A 64 0.83 24.28 -6.87
C THR A 64 0.89 22.86 -6.32
N PRO A 65 2.06 22.19 -6.30
CA PRO A 65 2.17 20.82 -5.83
C PRO A 65 1.98 20.70 -4.32
N HIS A 66 1.78 19.49 -3.85
CA HIS A 66 1.74 19.18 -2.42
C HIS A 66 3.16 19.22 -1.81
N ILE A 67 3.66 20.45 -1.55
CA ILE A 67 5.07 20.72 -1.20
C ILE A 67 5.49 19.94 0.05
N SER A 68 4.71 20.01 1.14
CA SER A 68 5.02 19.31 2.39
C SER A 68 4.99 17.78 2.22
N GLY A 69 4.07 17.29 1.38
CA GLY A 69 4.02 15.87 1.04
C GLY A 69 5.23 15.41 0.27
N ALA A 70 5.73 16.20 -0.68
CA ALA A 70 6.94 15.88 -1.44
C ALA A 70 8.18 15.80 -0.54
N ILE A 71 8.35 16.77 0.38
CA ILE A 71 9.43 16.76 1.36
C ILE A 71 9.33 15.56 2.30
N GLY A 72 8.12 15.26 2.80
CA GLY A 72 7.90 14.09 3.66
C GLY A 72 8.10 12.76 2.94
N LEU A 73 7.76 12.68 1.65
CA LEU A 73 8.04 11.49 0.85
C LEU A 73 9.55 11.29 0.63
N ALA A 74 10.30 12.38 0.40
CA ALA A 74 11.76 12.31 0.31
C ALA A 74 12.37 11.75 1.62
N ALA A 75 11.94 12.24 2.78
CA ALA A 75 12.40 11.72 4.07
C ALA A 75 12.07 10.22 4.26
N ALA A 76 10.91 9.75 3.77
CA ALA A 76 10.57 8.34 3.78
C ALA A 76 11.47 7.50 2.88
N VAL A 77 11.85 8.03 1.71
CA VAL A 77 12.81 7.38 0.80
C VAL A 77 14.20 7.29 1.46
N ASP A 78 14.65 8.36 2.12
CA ASP A 78 15.92 8.37 2.85
C ASP A 78 15.92 7.32 3.97
N PHE A 79 14.85 7.23 4.75
CA PHE A 79 14.66 6.19 5.78
C PHE A 79 14.75 4.78 5.19
N LEU A 80 14.03 4.53 4.10
CA LEU A 80 14.05 3.21 3.44
C LEU A 80 15.45 2.85 2.93
N ASN A 81 16.19 3.82 2.40
CA ASN A 81 17.56 3.62 1.92
C ASN A 81 18.54 3.38 3.08
N GLU A 82 18.38 4.10 4.21
CA GLU A 82 19.21 3.95 5.40
C GLU A 82 19.04 2.57 6.06
N VAL A 83 17.81 2.11 6.22
CA VAL A 83 17.51 0.77 6.76
C VAL A 83 17.88 -0.33 5.76
N GLY A 84 17.66 -0.08 4.47
CA GLY A 84 17.86 -1.00 3.36
C GLY A 84 16.61 -1.85 3.07
N LEU A 85 16.14 -1.79 1.84
CA LEU A 85 14.93 -2.51 1.41
C LEU A 85 15.04 -4.02 1.60
N ASP A 86 16.20 -4.61 1.35
CA ASP A 86 16.44 -6.04 1.55
C ASP A 86 16.36 -6.44 3.03
N ASN A 87 16.82 -5.57 3.94
CA ASN A 87 16.72 -5.80 5.38
C ASN A 87 15.26 -5.75 5.83
N ILE A 88 14.49 -4.77 5.34
CA ILE A 88 13.06 -4.64 5.63
C ILE A 88 12.32 -5.87 5.11
N ALA A 89 12.55 -6.25 3.86
CA ALA A 89 11.88 -7.41 3.25
C ALA A 89 12.17 -8.71 4.01
N LYS A 90 13.42 -8.92 4.43
CA LYS A 90 13.82 -10.07 5.24
C LYS A 90 13.13 -10.07 6.60
N TYR A 91 13.12 -8.94 7.27
CA TYR A 91 12.50 -8.82 8.59
C TYR A 91 10.97 -9.01 8.53
N GLU A 92 10.30 -8.39 7.56
CA GLU A 92 8.87 -8.60 7.33
C GLU A 92 8.53 -10.06 7.00
N ALA A 93 9.41 -10.76 6.27
CA ALA A 93 9.24 -12.19 6.01
C ALA A 93 9.36 -13.05 7.28
N GLU A 94 10.27 -12.69 8.21
CA GLU A 94 10.41 -13.35 9.51
C GLU A 94 9.15 -13.14 10.37
N LEU A 95 8.63 -11.91 10.44
CA LEU A 95 7.38 -11.59 11.14
C LEU A 95 6.18 -12.33 10.53
N LEU A 96 6.09 -12.34 9.20
CA LEU A 96 5.01 -13.03 8.48
C LEU A 96 5.03 -14.54 8.76
N LYS A 97 6.21 -15.16 8.73
CA LYS A 97 6.36 -16.57 9.05
C LYS A 97 5.87 -16.87 10.46
N TYR A 98 6.37 -16.12 11.43
CA TYR A 98 5.99 -16.26 12.85
C TYR A 98 4.47 -16.09 13.06
N ALA A 99 3.90 -15.02 12.49
CA ALA A 99 2.46 -14.79 12.57
C ALA A 99 1.64 -15.91 11.93
N THR A 100 2.09 -16.42 10.78
CA THR A 100 1.42 -17.55 10.09
C THR A 100 1.43 -18.81 10.94
N GLU A 101 2.57 -19.14 11.55
CA GLU A 101 2.71 -20.29 12.46
C GLU A 101 1.76 -20.13 13.65
N LYS A 102 1.80 -19.01 14.35
CA LYS A 102 0.99 -18.75 15.53
C LYS A 102 -0.52 -18.72 15.26
N LEU A 103 -0.94 -18.05 14.20
CA LEU A 103 -2.34 -18.01 13.80
C LEU A 103 -2.86 -19.39 13.38
N SER A 104 -2.01 -20.24 12.80
CA SER A 104 -2.40 -21.61 12.41
C SER A 104 -2.64 -22.54 13.58
N GLU A 105 -2.17 -22.19 14.79
CA GLU A 105 -2.40 -22.98 16.02
C GLU A 105 -3.81 -22.69 16.62
N ILE A 106 -4.49 -21.63 16.16
CA ILE A 106 -5.80 -21.24 16.70
C ILE A 106 -6.90 -22.12 16.09
N GLU A 107 -7.64 -22.83 16.93
CA GLU A 107 -8.75 -23.67 16.49
C GLU A 107 -9.86 -22.83 15.82
N GLY A 108 -10.35 -23.29 14.68
CA GLY A 108 -11.37 -22.57 13.89
C GLY A 108 -10.87 -21.38 13.08
N LEU A 109 -9.58 -21.04 13.16
CA LEU A 109 -8.99 -20.02 12.31
C LEU A 109 -8.54 -20.62 10.97
N GLN A 110 -8.91 -19.97 9.87
CA GLN A 110 -8.49 -20.32 8.51
C GLN A 110 -7.73 -19.16 7.86
N ILE A 111 -6.49 -19.40 7.46
CA ILE A 111 -5.69 -18.44 6.69
C ILE A 111 -6.16 -18.44 5.24
N ILE A 112 -6.39 -17.25 4.69
CA ILE A 112 -6.79 -17.04 3.30
C ILE A 112 -5.58 -16.54 2.51
N GLY A 113 -5.22 -17.28 1.46
CA GLY A 113 -4.01 -17.01 0.67
C GLY A 113 -2.76 -17.61 1.28
N GLN A 114 -2.28 -18.71 0.68
CA GLN A 114 -1.15 -19.50 1.17
C GLN A 114 -0.04 -19.58 0.11
N ALA A 115 0.16 -18.51 -0.68
CA ALA A 115 1.27 -18.46 -1.62
C ALA A 115 2.62 -18.54 -0.87
N GLU A 116 3.59 -19.20 -1.47
CA GLU A 116 4.94 -19.36 -0.91
C GLU A 116 5.63 -18.00 -0.73
N HIS A 117 5.48 -17.13 -1.73
CA HIS A 117 6.02 -15.76 -1.69
C HIS A 117 4.90 -14.76 -1.57
N LYS A 118 4.85 -14.04 -0.46
CA LYS A 118 3.88 -12.97 -0.20
C LYS A 118 4.50 -11.86 0.66
N GLY A 119 3.91 -10.67 0.60
CA GLY A 119 4.35 -9.54 1.43
C GLY A 119 3.95 -9.71 2.90
N GLY A 120 4.38 -8.80 3.76
CA GLY A 120 4.16 -8.78 5.22
C GLY A 120 2.70 -8.68 5.65
N VAL A 121 1.82 -9.54 5.10
CA VAL A 121 0.36 -9.54 5.35
C VAL A 121 -0.15 -10.94 5.56
N VAL A 122 -1.01 -11.12 6.56
CA VAL A 122 -1.79 -12.33 6.77
C VAL A 122 -3.27 -11.98 6.77
N SER A 123 -4.06 -12.68 5.94
CA SER A 123 -5.52 -12.57 5.93
C SER A 123 -6.13 -13.86 6.46
N PHE A 124 -7.14 -13.77 7.32
CA PHE A 124 -7.76 -14.92 7.94
C PHE A 124 -9.23 -14.69 8.25
N ILE A 125 -9.94 -15.77 8.53
CA ILE A 125 -11.27 -15.79 9.08
C ILE A 125 -11.29 -16.71 10.31
N ILE A 126 -12.30 -16.53 11.18
CA ILE A 126 -12.55 -17.41 12.32
C ILE A 126 -13.96 -17.99 12.15
N GLU A 127 -14.10 -19.29 12.27
CA GLU A 127 -15.37 -19.97 12.11
C GLU A 127 -16.42 -19.43 13.11
N GLY A 128 -17.60 -19.12 12.58
CA GLY A 128 -18.71 -18.59 13.38
C GLY A 128 -18.57 -17.13 13.82
N VAL A 129 -17.50 -16.43 13.48
CA VAL A 129 -17.27 -15.04 13.85
C VAL A 129 -17.21 -14.15 12.61
N HIS A 130 -18.03 -13.10 12.61
CA HIS A 130 -17.97 -12.14 11.51
C HIS A 130 -16.69 -11.29 11.61
N PRO A 131 -15.92 -11.10 10.49
CA PRO A 131 -14.65 -10.37 10.53
C PRO A 131 -14.73 -8.97 11.13
N HIS A 132 -15.83 -8.26 10.94
CA HIS A 132 -16.05 -6.92 11.49
C HIS A 132 -16.18 -6.94 13.03
N ASP A 133 -16.88 -7.93 13.56
CA ASP A 133 -17.10 -8.05 15.01
C ASP A 133 -15.78 -8.37 15.70
N MET A 134 -15.01 -9.29 15.12
CA MET A 134 -13.68 -9.62 15.63
C MET A 134 -12.72 -8.43 15.59
N ALA A 135 -12.70 -7.68 14.50
CA ALA A 135 -11.84 -6.47 14.41
C ALA A 135 -12.24 -5.41 15.45
N THR A 136 -13.54 -5.30 15.77
CA THR A 136 -14.04 -4.38 16.81
C THR A 136 -13.59 -4.82 18.21
N LEU A 137 -13.59 -6.13 18.48
CA LEU A 137 -13.10 -6.66 19.76
C LEU A 137 -11.57 -6.45 19.88
N MET A 138 -10.81 -6.76 18.85
CA MET A 138 -9.36 -6.53 18.82
C MET A 138 -9.00 -5.07 19.03
N ASP A 139 -9.77 -4.13 18.46
CA ASP A 139 -9.55 -2.69 18.65
C ASP A 139 -9.70 -2.26 20.12
N GLN A 140 -10.61 -2.87 20.88
CA GLN A 140 -10.75 -2.62 22.33
C GLN A 140 -9.51 -3.04 23.12
N ASP A 141 -8.79 -4.06 22.63
CA ASP A 141 -7.53 -4.52 23.20
C ASP A 141 -6.30 -3.80 22.62
N GLY A 142 -6.53 -2.78 21.80
CA GLY A 142 -5.48 -1.96 21.16
C GLY A 142 -4.76 -2.67 20.01
N ILE A 143 -5.41 -3.64 19.36
CA ILE A 143 -4.88 -4.39 18.23
C ILE A 143 -5.54 -3.89 16.94
N ALA A 144 -4.79 -3.18 16.11
CA ALA A 144 -5.29 -2.62 14.87
C ALA A 144 -5.19 -3.63 13.72
N VAL A 145 -6.32 -4.14 13.27
CA VAL A 145 -6.45 -4.99 12.08
C VAL A 145 -7.44 -4.37 11.09
N ARG A 146 -7.44 -4.83 9.87
CA ARG A 146 -8.43 -4.40 8.88
C ARG A 146 -9.41 -5.53 8.56
N ALA A 147 -10.70 -5.31 8.81
CA ALA A 147 -11.77 -6.19 8.37
C ALA A 147 -12.47 -5.63 7.14
N SER A 148 -12.39 -6.31 6.00
CA SER A 148 -13.01 -5.86 4.74
C SER A 148 -12.85 -6.92 3.64
N HIS A 149 -13.35 -6.62 2.45
CA HIS A 149 -12.98 -7.29 1.19
C HIS A 149 -11.66 -6.77 0.59
N HIS A 150 -10.95 -5.84 1.23
CA HIS A 150 -9.62 -5.30 0.89
C HIS A 150 -9.48 -4.78 -0.55
N CYS A 151 -10.55 -4.20 -1.12
CA CYS A 151 -10.64 -3.78 -2.53
C CYS A 151 -10.45 -4.95 -3.52
N ALA A 152 -10.75 -6.18 -3.09
CA ALA A 152 -10.51 -7.43 -3.81
C ALA A 152 -11.76 -8.35 -3.74
N MET A 153 -12.93 -7.83 -4.08
CA MET A 153 -14.19 -8.60 -4.04
C MET A 153 -14.14 -9.90 -4.84
N PRO A 154 -13.50 -9.97 -6.04
CA PRO A 154 -13.37 -11.24 -6.75
C PRO A 154 -12.58 -12.30 -5.98
N VAL A 155 -11.61 -11.91 -5.16
CA VAL A 155 -10.87 -12.82 -4.28
C VAL A 155 -11.78 -13.37 -3.18
N MET A 156 -12.62 -12.51 -2.57
CA MET A 156 -13.62 -12.95 -1.58
C MET A 156 -14.59 -13.96 -2.20
N GLN A 157 -15.05 -13.71 -3.42
CA GLN A 157 -15.91 -14.62 -4.16
C GLN A 157 -15.21 -15.97 -4.44
N HIS A 158 -13.94 -15.95 -4.85
CA HIS A 158 -13.15 -17.15 -5.12
C HIS A 158 -13.02 -18.04 -3.89
N PHE A 159 -12.78 -17.45 -2.71
CA PHE A 159 -12.69 -18.18 -1.44
C PHE A 159 -14.04 -18.41 -0.77
N ASN A 160 -15.13 -17.92 -1.37
CA ASN A 160 -16.52 -18.01 -0.83
C ASN A 160 -16.60 -17.45 0.60
N VAL A 161 -15.99 -16.30 0.84
CA VAL A 161 -16.03 -15.58 2.12
C VAL A 161 -16.53 -14.16 1.91
N PRO A 162 -17.31 -13.57 2.86
CA PRO A 162 -17.82 -12.22 2.70
C PRO A 162 -16.75 -11.13 2.89
N ALA A 163 -15.80 -11.40 3.74
CA ALA A 163 -14.69 -10.52 4.12
C ALA A 163 -13.61 -11.35 4.83
N THR A 164 -12.45 -10.76 5.07
CA THR A 164 -11.41 -11.33 5.93
C THR A 164 -10.91 -10.28 6.93
N ILE A 165 -10.29 -10.74 7.99
CA ILE A 165 -9.45 -9.95 8.89
C ILE A 165 -8.05 -9.98 8.30
N ARG A 166 -7.37 -8.82 8.27
CA ARG A 166 -6.01 -8.71 7.77
C ARG A 166 -5.11 -8.04 8.78
N ALA A 167 -4.10 -8.76 9.23
CA ALA A 167 -2.96 -8.21 9.93
C ALA A 167 -1.86 -7.87 8.92
N SER A 168 -1.24 -6.70 9.07
CA SER A 168 -0.16 -6.22 8.20
C SER A 168 1.03 -5.84 9.06
N PHE A 169 2.21 -6.26 8.67
CA PHE A 169 3.46 -6.04 9.39
C PHE A 169 4.35 -5.11 8.59
N GLY A 170 4.98 -4.17 9.26
CA GLY A 170 5.97 -3.27 8.70
C GLY A 170 7.25 -3.28 9.55
N ALA A 171 8.24 -2.52 9.14
CA ALA A 171 9.54 -2.44 9.79
C ALA A 171 9.50 -1.98 11.27
N TYR A 172 8.38 -1.41 11.71
CA TYR A 172 8.17 -0.94 13.09
C TYR A 172 7.46 -1.95 13.99
N ASN A 173 6.96 -3.07 13.44
CA ASN A 173 6.37 -4.15 14.25
C ASN A 173 7.43 -5.09 14.79
N ASN A 174 7.06 -5.83 15.84
CA ASN A 174 7.92 -6.83 16.47
C ASN A 174 7.14 -8.12 16.78
N PHE A 175 7.81 -9.13 17.31
CA PHE A 175 7.21 -10.41 17.67
C PHE A 175 6.17 -10.30 18.79
N ASP A 176 6.37 -9.37 19.73
CA ASP A 176 5.42 -9.14 20.84
C ASP A 176 4.08 -8.62 20.32
N ASP A 177 4.07 -7.83 19.21
CA ASP A 177 2.83 -7.40 18.56
C ASP A 177 2.05 -8.60 18.01
N ILE A 178 2.75 -9.61 17.50
CA ILE A 178 2.15 -10.84 17.00
C ILE A 178 1.63 -11.70 18.15
N ASP A 179 2.41 -11.83 19.24
CA ASP A 179 1.96 -12.56 20.43
C ASP A 179 0.70 -11.94 21.03
N ARG A 180 0.58 -10.62 21.02
CA ARG A 180 -0.65 -9.92 21.42
C ARG A 180 -1.82 -10.15 20.45
N LEU A 181 -1.54 -10.25 19.14
CA LEU A 181 -2.56 -10.52 18.13
C LEU A 181 -3.21 -11.89 18.33
N VAL A 182 -2.48 -12.89 18.80
CA VAL A 182 -2.94 -14.28 18.95
C VAL A 182 -3.44 -14.63 20.36
N ALA A 183 -3.20 -13.77 21.34
CA ALA A 183 -3.63 -13.94 22.74
C ALA A 183 -5.13 -13.71 22.90
#